data_00c7436c980ce0c1e2b7713eab41af51
#
_entry.id   00c7436c980ce0c1e2b7713eab41af51
#
_cell.length_a   1.000
_cell.length_b   1.000
_cell.length_c   1.000
_cell.angle_alpha   90.00
_cell.angle_beta   90.00
_cell.angle_gamma   90.00
#
_symmetry.space_group_name_H-M   'P 1'
#
loop_
_entity.id
_entity.type
_entity.pdbx_description
1 polymer ?
#
loop_
_entity_poly.entity_id
_entity_poly.type
_entity_poly.pdbx_seq_one_letter_code
_entity_poly.pdbx_strand_id
1 'polypeptide(L)'
;SGGQYKFGTTDVTRTICFSKPSQRIKDIFTYVLKGHIAVATSDLNKHDTGKKIDTRARRYLKKKNLDYAHGTGHGVGFFLNVHEGPQSISKLNKIKLKEGMILSNEPGFYKKNKFGIRIENLIYVKNIKNKICFENLTLAPIDKELINFDSLNTKEKSYLFEYHLKVYMTISKYLSKTQKKWLASFI
;
A
#
# COMPACT_ATOMS: atom_id res chain seq x y z
N SER A 1 0.31 -5.45 11.30
CA SER A 1 1.14 -5.23 12.49
C SER A 1 1.27 -3.74 12.76
N GLY A 2 0.78 -3.29 13.89
CA GLY A 2 0.88 -1.90 14.33
C GLY A 2 1.75 -1.79 15.59
N GLY A 3 2.36 -0.63 15.80
CA GLY A 3 3.15 -0.34 16.97
C GLY A 3 3.15 1.14 17.30
N GLN A 4 3.10 1.44 18.59
CA GLN A 4 3.22 2.80 19.10
C GLN A 4 4.60 3.00 19.70
N TYR A 5 5.28 4.02 19.25
CA TYR A 5 6.64 4.36 19.64
C TYR A 5 6.68 5.80 20.18
N LYS A 6 7.71 6.13 20.93
CA LYS A 6 7.90 7.48 21.49
C LYS A 6 7.82 8.60 20.44
N PHE A 7 8.21 8.31 19.19
CA PHE A 7 8.31 9.30 18.12
C PHE A 7 7.41 9.00 16.91
N GLY A 8 6.41 8.14 17.06
CA GLY A 8 5.46 7.87 15.99
C GLY A 8 4.74 6.53 16.12
N THR A 9 3.81 6.32 15.22
CA THR A 9 2.97 5.11 15.13
C THR A 9 3.25 4.41 13.81
N THR A 10 3.33 3.08 13.83
CA THR A 10 3.45 2.27 12.62
C THR A 10 2.19 1.44 12.41
N ASP A 11 1.82 1.26 11.14
CA ASP A 11 0.77 0.34 10.73
C ASP A 11 1.15 -0.31 9.39
N VAL A 12 1.17 -1.66 9.36
CA VAL A 12 1.58 -2.41 8.18
C VAL A 12 0.89 -3.76 8.11
N THR A 13 0.37 -4.11 6.95
CA THR A 13 -0.16 -5.45 6.67
C THR A 13 0.52 -6.03 5.44
N ARG A 14 0.87 -7.33 5.55
CA ARG A 14 1.32 -8.16 4.43
C ARG A 14 0.50 -9.45 4.39
N THR A 15 0.10 -9.82 3.19
CA THR A 15 -0.41 -11.16 2.92
C THR A 15 0.76 -12.03 2.50
N ILE A 16 0.92 -13.17 3.15
CA ILE A 16 1.98 -14.17 2.90
C ILE A 16 1.32 -15.49 2.57
N CYS A 17 1.85 -16.21 1.58
CA CYS A 17 1.38 -17.53 1.21
C CYS A 17 2.39 -18.59 1.65
N PHE A 18 1.96 -19.55 2.48
CA PHE A 18 2.80 -20.65 2.96
C PHE A 18 2.78 -21.88 2.04
N SER A 19 2.00 -21.83 0.96
CA SER A 19 1.86 -22.91 -0.03
C SER A 19 1.85 -22.32 -1.44
N LYS A 20 1.82 -23.16 -2.46
CA LYS A 20 1.69 -22.67 -3.84
C LYS A 20 0.30 -22.03 -4.05
N PRO A 21 0.20 -20.71 -4.30
CA PRO A 21 -1.08 -20.05 -4.46
C PRO A 21 -1.74 -20.46 -5.79
N SER A 22 -3.07 -20.61 -5.78
CA SER A 22 -3.82 -20.83 -7.01
C SER A 22 -3.79 -19.58 -7.89
N GLN A 23 -3.99 -19.75 -9.20
CA GLN A 23 -4.03 -18.61 -10.14
C GLN A 23 -5.08 -17.57 -9.72
N ARG A 24 -6.25 -18.02 -9.26
CA ARG A 24 -7.30 -17.12 -8.76
C ARG A 24 -6.83 -16.25 -7.58
N ILE A 25 -6.06 -16.80 -6.64
CA ILE A 25 -5.51 -16.04 -5.51
C ILE A 25 -4.50 -15.02 -6.03
N LYS A 26 -3.60 -15.40 -6.94
CA LYS A 26 -2.65 -14.49 -7.59
C LYS A 26 -3.36 -13.34 -8.29
N ASP A 27 -4.42 -13.62 -9.04
CA ASP A 27 -5.17 -12.59 -9.77
C ASP A 27 -5.81 -11.60 -8.79
N ILE A 28 -6.47 -12.08 -7.73
CA ILE A 28 -7.11 -11.20 -6.74
C ILE A 28 -6.05 -10.39 -5.98
N PHE A 29 -4.96 -11.02 -5.55
CA PHE A 29 -3.84 -10.30 -4.92
C PHE A 29 -3.31 -9.20 -5.83
N THR A 30 -3.15 -9.50 -7.12
CA THR A 30 -2.66 -8.53 -8.10
C THR A 30 -3.65 -7.38 -8.31
N TYR A 31 -4.97 -7.61 -8.27
CA TYR A 31 -5.95 -6.51 -8.31
C TYR A 31 -5.85 -5.61 -7.07
N VAL A 32 -5.65 -6.18 -5.89
CA VAL A 32 -5.39 -5.40 -4.65
C VAL A 32 -4.08 -4.62 -4.78
N LEU A 33 -3.00 -5.25 -5.25
CA LEU A 33 -1.71 -4.61 -5.49
C LEU A 33 -1.81 -3.43 -6.48
N LYS A 34 -2.54 -3.60 -7.58
CA LYS A 34 -2.79 -2.52 -8.55
C LYS A 34 -3.54 -1.35 -7.91
N GLY A 35 -4.48 -1.64 -7.01
CA GLY A 35 -5.17 -0.62 -6.20
C GLY A 35 -4.19 0.12 -5.28
N HIS A 36 -3.33 -0.61 -4.58
CA HIS A 36 -2.29 -0.07 -3.72
C HIS A 36 -1.31 0.83 -4.48
N ILE A 37 -0.82 0.38 -5.64
CA ILE A 37 0.06 1.16 -6.52
C ILE A 37 -0.66 2.43 -7.03
N ALA A 38 -1.94 2.31 -7.40
CA ALA A 38 -2.72 3.44 -7.88
C ALA A 38 -2.92 4.54 -6.84
N VAL A 39 -2.99 4.18 -5.54
CA VAL A 39 -2.94 5.15 -4.44
C VAL A 39 -1.56 5.80 -4.36
N ALA A 40 -0.52 4.97 -4.20
CA ALA A 40 0.85 5.44 -3.98
C ALA A 40 1.38 6.34 -5.12
N THR A 41 0.90 6.12 -6.36
CA THR A 41 1.28 6.89 -7.56
C THR A 41 0.25 7.97 -7.94
N SER A 42 -0.66 8.32 -7.04
CA SER A 42 -1.66 9.36 -7.31
C SER A 42 -1.01 10.74 -7.45
N ASP A 43 -1.38 11.45 -8.52
CA ASP A 43 -1.11 12.88 -8.66
C ASP A 43 -2.11 13.65 -7.80
N LEU A 44 -1.65 14.18 -6.66
CA LEU A 44 -2.52 14.86 -5.69
C LEU A 44 -2.95 16.26 -6.14
N ASN A 45 -2.33 16.84 -7.16
CA ASN A 45 -2.84 18.06 -7.79
C ASN A 45 -4.16 17.81 -8.52
N LYS A 46 -4.38 16.57 -9.01
CA LYS A 46 -5.62 16.15 -9.71
C LYS A 46 -6.58 15.41 -8.79
N HIS A 47 -6.04 14.58 -7.89
CA HIS A 47 -6.78 13.72 -6.96
C HIS A 47 -6.53 14.17 -5.52
N ASP A 48 -7.01 15.35 -5.19
CA ASP A 48 -6.71 16.09 -3.97
C ASP A 48 -7.51 15.65 -2.73
N THR A 49 -8.46 14.72 -2.87
CA THR A 49 -9.31 14.24 -1.76
C THR A 49 -9.27 12.73 -1.62
N GLY A 50 -9.50 12.25 -0.40
CA GLY A 50 -9.57 10.82 -0.10
C GLY A 50 -10.60 10.08 -0.96
N LYS A 51 -11.75 10.69 -1.26
CA LYS A 51 -12.78 10.12 -2.16
C LYS A 51 -12.27 9.83 -3.56
N LYS A 52 -11.53 10.77 -4.16
CA LYS A 52 -10.97 10.59 -5.51
C LYS A 52 -9.94 9.46 -5.54
N ILE A 53 -9.13 9.34 -4.49
CA ILE A 53 -8.09 8.32 -4.38
C ILE A 53 -8.72 6.94 -4.10
N ASP A 54 -9.72 6.85 -3.21
CA ASP A 54 -10.48 5.61 -2.94
C ASP A 54 -11.08 5.02 -4.23
N THR A 55 -11.64 5.88 -5.08
CA THR A 55 -12.17 5.48 -6.38
C THR A 55 -11.09 4.86 -7.28
N ARG A 56 -9.87 5.42 -7.26
CA ARG A 56 -8.72 4.87 -8.02
C ARG A 56 -8.28 3.51 -7.50
N ALA A 57 -8.23 3.34 -6.18
CA ALA A 57 -7.85 2.08 -5.54
C ALA A 57 -8.81 0.94 -5.90
N ARG A 58 -10.12 1.21 -5.77
CA ARG A 58 -11.15 0.17 -5.96
C ARG A 58 -11.38 -0.25 -7.40
N ARG A 59 -10.96 0.55 -8.39
CA ARG A 59 -11.32 0.35 -9.80
C ARG A 59 -10.96 -1.04 -10.36
N TYR A 60 -9.86 -1.63 -9.89
CA TYR A 60 -9.37 -2.93 -10.38
C TYR A 60 -10.21 -4.09 -9.86
N LEU A 61 -10.59 -4.07 -8.59
CA LEU A 61 -11.50 -5.03 -8.00
C LEU A 61 -12.91 -4.88 -8.57
N LYS A 62 -13.43 -3.64 -8.67
CA LYS A 62 -14.77 -3.37 -9.23
C LYS A 62 -14.94 -3.85 -10.66
N LYS A 63 -13.92 -3.77 -11.51
CA LYS A 63 -13.93 -4.35 -12.86
C LYS A 63 -14.14 -5.86 -12.88
N LYS A 64 -13.99 -6.54 -11.75
CA LYS A 64 -14.19 -7.98 -11.56
C LYS A 64 -15.38 -8.29 -10.64
N ASN A 65 -16.26 -7.31 -10.41
CA ASN A 65 -17.39 -7.39 -9.48
C ASN A 65 -16.95 -7.75 -8.04
N LEU A 66 -15.75 -7.29 -7.64
CA LEU A 66 -15.19 -7.46 -6.31
C LEU A 66 -15.05 -6.09 -5.63
N ASP A 67 -15.14 -6.05 -4.31
CA ASP A 67 -14.90 -4.85 -3.50
C ASP A 67 -14.54 -5.27 -2.06
N TYR A 68 -14.23 -4.30 -1.21
CA TYR A 68 -14.02 -4.46 0.22
C TYR A 68 -14.86 -3.45 1.00
N ALA A 69 -15.24 -3.79 2.25
CA ALA A 69 -16.21 -3.01 3.03
C ALA A 69 -15.59 -1.82 3.77
N HIS A 70 -14.30 -1.86 4.08
CA HIS A 70 -13.61 -0.80 4.84
C HIS A 70 -13.12 0.35 3.95
N GLY A 71 -12.63 1.44 4.55
CA GLY A 71 -11.92 2.51 3.84
C GLY A 71 -10.62 2.00 3.20
N THR A 72 -10.16 2.65 2.14
CA THR A 72 -8.86 2.33 1.53
C THR A 72 -7.68 2.80 2.40
N GLY A 73 -7.93 3.72 3.33
CA GLY A 73 -6.95 4.21 4.27
C GLY A 73 -7.54 5.22 5.24
N HIS A 74 -6.86 5.40 6.34
CA HIS A 74 -7.18 6.35 7.40
C HIS A 74 -6.01 7.29 7.66
N GLY A 75 -6.25 8.41 8.33
CA GLY A 75 -5.19 9.25 8.87
C GLY A 75 -4.49 8.53 10.03
N VAL A 76 -3.21 8.83 10.22
CA VAL A 76 -2.38 8.24 11.29
C VAL A 76 -1.89 9.34 12.20
N GLY A 77 -2.14 9.18 13.50
CA GLY A 77 -1.70 10.09 14.54
C GLY A 77 -0.22 9.97 14.88
N PHE A 78 0.33 11.02 15.45
CA PHE A 78 1.73 11.05 15.86
C PHE A 78 2.00 10.14 17.05
N PHE A 79 1.05 10.11 18.00
CA PHE A 79 1.20 9.38 19.25
C PHE A 79 -0.16 8.87 19.74
N LEU A 80 -0.27 7.62 20.15
CA LEU A 80 -1.45 6.94 20.67
C LEU A 80 -2.52 6.54 19.64
N ASN A 81 -2.89 7.37 18.66
CA ASN A 81 -3.99 7.09 17.76
C ASN A 81 -3.49 6.58 16.40
N VAL A 82 -3.59 5.29 16.16
CA VAL A 82 -3.34 4.73 14.82
C VAL A 82 -4.37 5.24 13.80
N HIS A 83 -5.62 5.45 14.24
CA HIS A 83 -6.67 6.08 13.42
C HIS A 83 -6.91 7.51 13.90
N GLU A 84 -6.45 8.50 13.14
CA GLU A 84 -6.61 9.90 13.45
C GLU A 84 -6.96 10.71 12.19
N GLY A 85 -8.08 11.45 12.27
CA GLY A 85 -8.55 12.31 11.19
C GLY A 85 -7.92 13.72 11.24
N PRO A 86 -8.42 14.66 10.40
CA PRO A 86 -9.64 14.57 9.58
C PRO A 86 -9.50 13.85 8.23
N GLN A 87 -8.24 13.60 7.77
CA GLN A 87 -7.99 12.96 6.48
C GLN A 87 -8.24 11.44 6.53
N SER A 88 -8.72 10.89 5.43
CA SER A 88 -8.79 9.44 5.18
C SER A 88 -8.93 9.17 3.69
N ILE A 89 -8.63 7.96 3.23
CA ILE A 89 -8.90 7.51 1.87
C ILE A 89 -10.17 6.64 1.92
N SER A 90 -11.32 7.26 1.67
CA SER A 90 -12.61 6.59 1.78
C SER A 90 -13.67 7.21 0.86
N LYS A 91 -14.75 6.46 0.60
CA LYS A 91 -15.85 6.87 -0.31
C LYS A 91 -16.48 8.23 0.04
N LEU A 92 -16.48 8.61 1.30
CA LEU A 92 -17.19 9.80 1.80
C LEU A 92 -16.24 10.96 2.11
N ASN A 93 -14.93 10.73 2.27
CA ASN A 93 -14.00 11.76 2.71
C ASN A 93 -13.70 12.77 1.60
N LYS A 94 -14.08 14.04 1.83
CA LYS A 94 -13.88 15.17 0.92
C LYS A 94 -12.76 16.11 1.38
N ILE A 95 -12.07 15.78 2.47
CA ILE A 95 -10.94 16.58 2.99
C ILE A 95 -9.84 16.60 1.95
N LYS A 96 -9.36 17.80 1.63
CA LYS A 96 -8.20 17.98 0.75
C LYS A 96 -6.94 17.54 1.47
N LEU A 97 -6.15 16.73 0.80
CA LEU A 97 -4.87 16.29 1.32
C LEU A 97 -3.84 17.41 1.23
N LYS A 98 -3.11 17.63 2.32
CA LYS A 98 -2.08 18.67 2.46
C LYS A 98 -0.74 18.05 2.80
N GLU A 99 0.33 18.73 2.44
CA GLU A 99 1.70 18.35 2.80
C GLU A 99 1.83 18.05 4.30
N GLY A 100 2.58 16.99 4.62
CA GLY A 100 2.79 16.51 5.99
C GLY A 100 1.72 15.55 6.50
N MET A 101 0.55 15.43 5.85
CA MET A 101 -0.47 14.46 6.27
C MET A 101 0.01 13.02 6.07
N ILE A 102 -0.16 12.18 7.09
CA ILE A 102 0.15 10.76 7.07
C ILE A 102 -1.15 9.97 6.95
N LEU A 103 -1.15 8.94 6.09
CA LEU A 103 -2.31 8.06 5.87
C LEU A 103 -1.84 6.61 5.72
N SER A 104 -2.74 5.66 6.00
CA SER A 104 -2.59 4.30 5.52
C SER A 104 -3.03 4.18 4.05
N ASN A 105 -2.44 3.22 3.35
CA ASN A 105 -2.81 2.79 2.01
C ASN A 105 -2.99 1.28 2.06
N GLU A 106 -4.23 0.81 2.27
CA GLU A 106 -4.54 -0.55 2.72
C GLU A 106 -5.70 -1.24 1.96
N PRO A 107 -5.75 -1.18 0.63
CA PRO A 107 -6.78 -1.90 -0.10
C PRO A 107 -6.70 -3.40 0.20
N GLY A 108 -7.86 -4.07 0.15
CA GLY A 108 -7.93 -5.48 0.46
C GLY A 108 -9.03 -6.22 -0.28
N PHE A 109 -9.14 -7.52 -0.05
CA PHE A 109 -10.25 -8.37 -0.45
C PHE A 109 -10.41 -9.52 0.55
N TYR A 110 -11.66 -9.82 0.92
CA TYR A 110 -11.93 -10.83 1.95
C TYR A 110 -13.03 -11.79 1.47
N LYS A 111 -12.75 -13.07 1.55
CA LYS A 111 -13.74 -14.12 1.27
C LYS A 111 -14.04 -14.88 2.56
N LYS A 112 -15.25 -14.68 3.10
CA LYS A 112 -15.69 -15.31 4.35
C LYS A 112 -15.31 -16.80 4.40
N ASN A 113 -14.73 -17.23 5.51
CA ASN A 113 -14.28 -18.60 5.81
C ASN A 113 -13.29 -19.18 4.80
N LYS A 114 -12.59 -18.37 4.00
CA LYS A 114 -11.63 -18.84 3.00
C LYS A 114 -10.28 -18.14 3.12
N PHE A 115 -10.21 -16.83 2.83
CA PHE A 115 -8.95 -16.06 2.89
C PHE A 115 -9.22 -14.57 2.95
N GLY A 116 -8.22 -13.83 3.43
CA GLY A 116 -8.14 -12.38 3.32
C GLY A 116 -6.84 -11.94 2.65
N ILE A 117 -6.91 -10.87 1.89
CA ILE A 117 -5.77 -10.20 1.26
C ILE A 117 -5.82 -8.73 1.67
N ARG A 118 -4.70 -8.21 2.19
CA ARG A 118 -4.47 -6.79 2.41
C ARG A 118 -3.01 -6.48 2.14
N ILE A 119 -2.76 -5.39 1.45
CA ILE A 119 -1.42 -4.83 1.27
C ILE A 119 -1.47 -3.41 1.83
N GLU A 120 -0.72 -3.16 2.90
CA GLU A 120 -0.77 -1.91 3.62
C GLU A 120 0.61 -1.30 3.81
N ASN A 121 0.72 -0.04 3.43
CA ASN A 121 1.83 0.84 3.77
C ASN A 121 1.29 2.11 4.44
N LEU A 122 2.08 2.71 5.31
CA LEU A 122 1.95 4.13 5.63
C LEU A 122 2.59 4.96 4.52
N ILE A 123 1.89 6.02 4.16
CA ILE A 123 2.31 7.00 3.16
C ILE A 123 2.15 8.40 3.73
N TYR A 124 2.97 9.35 3.30
CA TYR A 124 2.81 10.75 3.65
C TYR A 124 2.74 11.63 2.42
N VAL A 125 2.05 12.76 2.57
CA VAL A 125 1.91 13.76 1.53
C VAL A 125 3.15 14.64 1.50
N LYS A 126 3.83 14.68 0.36
CA LYS A 126 5.04 15.43 0.12
C LYS A 126 4.87 16.42 -1.02
N ASN A 127 5.47 17.58 -0.88
CA ASN A 127 5.57 18.57 -1.95
C ASN A 127 6.99 18.57 -2.53
N ILE A 128 7.11 18.28 -3.82
CA ILE A 128 8.39 18.31 -4.55
C ILE A 128 8.23 19.28 -5.71
N LYS A 129 8.83 20.45 -5.61
CA LYS A 129 8.80 21.48 -6.68
C LYS A 129 7.38 21.76 -7.19
N ASN A 130 6.44 22.03 -6.28
CA ASN A 130 5.00 22.28 -6.53
C ASN A 130 4.21 21.05 -7.04
N LYS A 131 4.79 19.87 -7.02
CA LYS A 131 4.08 18.60 -7.27
C LYS A 131 3.79 17.93 -5.94
N ILE A 132 2.50 17.84 -5.61
CA ILE A 132 2.05 17.12 -4.41
C ILE A 132 1.86 15.64 -4.77
N CYS A 133 2.52 14.76 -4.02
CA CYS A 133 2.54 13.32 -4.24
C CYS A 133 2.63 12.55 -2.90
N PHE A 134 2.43 11.24 -2.96
CA PHE A 134 2.71 10.38 -1.82
C PHE A 134 4.15 9.84 -1.85
N GLU A 135 4.71 9.67 -0.64
CA GLU A 135 5.92 8.89 -0.44
C GLU A 135 5.67 7.79 0.59
N ASN A 136 6.20 6.57 0.35
CA ASN A 136 6.08 5.45 1.27
C ASN A 136 6.97 5.64 2.50
N LEU A 137 6.38 5.48 3.69
CA LEU A 137 7.10 5.36 4.96
C LEU A 137 7.42 3.91 5.29
N THR A 138 6.52 2.98 4.95
CA THR A 138 6.71 1.55 5.20
C THR A 138 7.76 0.95 4.28
N LEU A 139 8.71 0.22 4.86
CA LEU A 139 9.82 -0.45 4.18
C LEU A 139 9.76 -1.96 4.43
N ALA A 140 8.69 -2.62 4.02
CA ALA A 140 8.49 -4.06 4.10
C ALA A 140 8.25 -4.65 2.70
N PRO A 141 8.87 -5.78 2.31
CA PRO A 141 8.68 -6.35 0.99
C PRO A 141 7.24 -6.85 0.78
N ILE A 142 6.81 -6.89 -0.47
CA ILE A 142 5.54 -7.46 -0.91
C ILE A 142 5.83 -8.84 -1.52
N ASP A 143 5.07 -9.87 -1.12
CA ASP A 143 5.30 -11.25 -1.52
C ASP A 143 5.11 -11.43 -3.05
N LYS A 144 6.20 -11.68 -3.77
CA LYS A 144 6.21 -11.85 -5.22
C LYS A 144 5.53 -13.13 -5.70
N GLU A 145 5.48 -14.16 -4.87
CA GLU A 145 4.85 -15.44 -5.24
C GLU A 145 3.33 -15.31 -5.41
N LEU A 146 2.75 -14.27 -4.77
CA LEU A 146 1.33 -13.93 -4.90
C LEU A 146 1.02 -13.06 -6.12
N ILE A 147 2.03 -12.59 -6.86
CA ILE A 147 1.83 -11.65 -7.97
C ILE A 147 1.65 -12.41 -9.29
N ASN A 148 0.61 -12.05 -10.04
CA ASN A 148 0.49 -12.36 -11.47
C ASN A 148 1.14 -11.22 -12.27
N PHE A 149 2.44 -11.38 -12.59
CA PHE A 149 3.24 -10.36 -13.27
C PHE A 149 2.74 -10.03 -14.69
N ASP A 150 2.05 -10.95 -15.37
CA ASP A 150 1.49 -10.72 -16.70
C ASP A 150 0.33 -9.71 -16.66
N SER A 151 -0.33 -9.59 -15.50
CA SER A 151 -1.40 -8.62 -15.28
C SER A 151 -0.91 -7.21 -14.94
N LEU A 152 0.40 -7.01 -14.71
CA LEU A 152 1.00 -5.72 -14.42
C LEU A 152 1.49 -5.04 -15.71
N ASN A 153 1.17 -3.75 -15.86
CA ASN A 153 1.78 -2.95 -16.93
C ASN A 153 3.20 -2.48 -16.54
N THR A 154 3.93 -1.90 -17.51
CA THR A 154 5.32 -1.45 -17.33
C THR A 154 5.48 -0.48 -16.16
N LYS A 155 4.58 0.50 -15.99
CA LYS A 155 4.66 1.47 -14.89
C LYS A 155 4.45 0.81 -13.53
N GLU A 156 3.55 -0.17 -13.44
CA GLU A 156 3.30 -0.92 -12.21
C GLU A 156 4.49 -1.82 -11.85
N LYS A 157 5.12 -2.45 -12.84
CA LYS A 157 6.36 -3.23 -12.67
C LYS A 157 7.52 -2.33 -12.22
N SER A 158 7.72 -1.17 -12.86
CA SER A 158 8.74 -0.20 -12.44
C SER A 158 8.54 0.29 -11.01
N TYR A 159 7.30 0.65 -10.64
CA TYR A 159 6.99 1.05 -9.26
C TYR A 159 7.37 -0.04 -8.24
N LEU A 160 7.00 -1.30 -8.53
CA LEU A 160 7.26 -2.43 -7.64
C LEU A 160 8.77 -2.68 -7.49
N PHE A 161 9.51 -2.62 -8.59
CA PHE A 161 10.97 -2.73 -8.60
C PHE A 161 11.63 -1.61 -7.78
N GLU A 162 11.27 -0.35 -8.04
CA GLU A 162 11.80 0.82 -7.32
C GLU A 162 11.47 0.76 -5.82
N TYR A 163 10.26 0.31 -5.47
CA TYR A 163 9.86 0.11 -4.09
C TYR A 163 10.74 -0.93 -3.38
N HIS A 164 10.92 -2.12 -3.97
CA HIS A 164 11.75 -3.17 -3.38
C HIS A 164 13.23 -2.77 -3.34
N LEU A 165 13.72 -2.08 -4.36
CA LEU A 165 15.08 -1.54 -4.36
C LEU A 165 15.29 -0.55 -3.21
N LYS A 166 14.33 0.39 -2.98
CA LYS A 166 14.36 1.30 -1.84
C LYS A 166 14.36 0.56 -0.50
N VAL A 167 13.51 -0.47 -0.36
CA VAL A 167 13.49 -1.34 0.83
C VAL A 167 14.88 -1.96 1.05
N TYR A 168 15.45 -2.58 0.03
CA TYR A 168 16.75 -3.22 0.12
C TYR A 168 17.85 -2.22 0.49
N MET A 169 17.98 -1.11 -0.21
CA MET A 169 19.01 -0.09 0.03
C MET A 169 18.95 0.47 1.45
N THR A 170 17.74 0.62 2.00
CA THR A 170 17.56 1.21 3.33
C THR A 170 17.77 0.18 4.45
N ILE A 171 17.23 -1.03 4.29
CA ILE A 171 17.17 -2.02 5.38
C ILE A 171 18.39 -2.95 5.40
N SER A 172 19.02 -3.22 4.24
CA SER A 172 20.09 -4.19 4.12
C SER A 172 21.25 -3.96 5.09
N LYS A 173 21.56 -2.71 5.41
CA LYS A 173 22.65 -2.37 6.37
C LYS A 173 22.44 -2.92 7.78
N TYR A 174 21.20 -3.24 8.15
CA TYR A 174 20.86 -3.81 9.47
C TYR A 174 20.73 -5.34 9.45
N LEU A 175 20.94 -5.98 8.31
CA LEU A 175 20.68 -7.40 8.10
C LEU A 175 21.99 -8.22 8.03
N SER A 176 21.92 -9.47 8.45
CA SER A 176 22.98 -10.46 8.23
C SER A 176 23.15 -10.78 6.73
N LYS A 177 24.27 -11.43 6.35
CA LYS A 177 24.54 -11.82 4.96
C LYS A 177 23.43 -12.68 4.35
N THR A 178 22.88 -13.63 5.11
CA THR A 178 21.80 -14.51 4.67
C THR A 178 20.50 -13.73 4.47
N GLN A 179 20.15 -12.85 5.40
CA GLN A 179 18.96 -12.00 5.31
C GLN A 179 19.06 -11.00 4.13
N LYS A 180 20.24 -10.45 3.85
CA LYS A 180 20.48 -9.61 2.66
C LYS A 180 20.19 -10.37 1.36
N LYS A 181 20.67 -11.62 1.25
CA LYS A 181 20.39 -12.47 0.08
C LYS A 181 18.89 -12.71 -0.10
N TRP A 182 18.21 -13.03 1.01
CA TRP A 182 16.74 -13.20 0.99
C TRP A 182 16.03 -11.92 0.56
N LEU A 183 16.36 -10.77 1.16
CA LEU A 183 15.74 -9.50 0.81
C LEU A 183 16.02 -9.11 -0.66
N ALA A 184 17.22 -9.37 -1.17
CA ALA A 184 17.57 -9.13 -2.57
C ALA A 184 16.73 -9.98 -3.55
N SER A 185 16.21 -11.13 -3.12
CA SER A 185 15.37 -11.97 -3.97
C SER A 185 14.02 -11.34 -4.34
N PHE A 186 13.63 -10.23 -3.71
CA PHE A 186 12.41 -9.47 -4.04
C PHE A 186 12.62 -8.42 -5.15
N ILE A 187 13.86 -8.07 -5.46
CA ILE A 187 14.23 -7.15 -6.53
C ILE A 187 14.33 -7.93 -7.85
#